data_86646349efdab347562681e9e6b91994
#
_entry.id   86646349efdab347562681e9e6b91994
#
_cell.length_a   1.000
_cell.length_b   1.000
_cell.length_c   1.000
_cell.angle_alpha   90.00
_cell.angle_beta   90.00
_cell.angle_gamma   90.00
#
_symmetry.space_group_name_H-M   'P 1'
#
loop_
_entity.id
_entity.type
_entity.pdbx_description
1 polymer ?
#
loop_
_entity_poly.entity_id
_entity_poly.type
_entity_poly.pdbx_seq_one_letter_code
_entity_poly.pdbx_strand_id
1 'polypeptide(L)'
;MREYLDLLQHVLDHGKSKPDRTGTGTFSVFGAQARFDLTRGFPVLTTKKLHLRSIIYELLWFLRGERNVRFLQQNKVTIWDEWADPETGDLGPVYGKQWRIWTKSSKPIRRRDEIEFQPLLFDLDAFKHRAVQPDLFGESGVETSGESEPEESIEPTGPRVRGNPRIGSPGTIDQISNVIHQILTNPDSRRLIVSAWNVADVDRMALPPCHALFQFYVSDGALSCQLYQRSADIFLGVPFNIASYALLTHMVAQVTGLRVGDFVHTFGDLHLYANHVVQAREQLDRQPRTLPTLKLNPEKRHIDSFSYEDFQIEGYDPHPAIKAPIAV
;
A
#
# COMPACT_ATOMS: atom_id res chain seq x y z
N MET A 1 -1.44 -5.77 18.93
CA MET A 1 -2.58 -4.88 18.51
C MET A 1 -2.71 -3.63 19.40
N ARG A 2 -1.80 -3.44 20.33
CA ARG A 2 -1.74 -2.20 21.13
C ARG A 2 -1.50 -1.00 20.22
N GLU A 3 -0.64 -1.16 19.22
CA GLU A 3 -0.25 -0.17 18.23
C GLU A 3 -1.46 0.48 17.52
N TYR A 4 -2.48 -0.32 17.21
CA TYR A 4 -3.73 0.20 16.63
C TYR A 4 -4.58 0.95 17.66
N LEU A 5 -4.69 0.44 18.90
CA LEU A 5 -5.47 1.10 19.95
C LEU A 5 -4.83 2.42 20.35
N ASP A 6 -3.50 2.49 20.37
CA ASP A 6 -2.76 3.73 20.66
C ASP A 6 -3.02 4.78 19.57
N LEU A 7 -3.09 4.38 18.27
CA LEU A 7 -3.50 5.28 17.19
C LEU A 7 -4.96 5.75 17.36
N LEU A 8 -5.89 4.85 17.71
CA LEU A 8 -7.29 5.17 17.90
C LEU A 8 -7.47 6.17 19.05
N GLN A 9 -6.78 5.94 20.16
CA GLN A 9 -6.75 6.86 21.30
C GLN A 9 -6.14 8.20 20.90
N HIS A 10 -5.03 8.19 20.15
CA HIS A 10 -4.37 9.40 19.67
C HIS A 10 -5.29 10.29 18.84
N VAL A 11 -6.10 9.68 17.94
CA VAL A 11 -7.08 10.46 17.15
C VAL A 11 -8.19 11.03 18.02
N LEU A 12 -8.67 10.31 19.04
CA LEU A 12 -9.68 10.83 19.98
C LEU A 12 -9.16 12.00 20.82
N ASP A 13 -7.88 11.93 21.23
CA ASP A 13 -7.30 12.93 22.13
C ASP A 13 -6.80 14.18 21.41
N HIS A 14 -6.30 14.04 20.17
CA HIS A 14 -5.59 15.10 19.46
C HIS A 14 -6.22 15.46 18.10
N GLY A 15 -7.24 14.71 17.67
CA GLY A 15 -7.91 14.93 16.38
C GLY A 15 -8.60 16.29 16.34
N LYS A 16 -8.32 17.04 15.28
CA LYS A 16 -9.02 18.30 15.00
C LYS A 16 -10.33 18.02 14.26
N SER A 17 -11.40 18.67 14.69
CA SER A 17 -12.69 18.59 14.00
C SER A 17 -12.57 19.21 12.61
N LYS A 18 -12.98 18.45 11.57
CA LYS A 18 -12.99 18.86 10.17
C LYS A 18 -14.30 18.46 9.51
N PRO A 19 -14.85 19.30 8.62
CA PRO A 19 -15.88 18.86 7.72
C PRO A 19 -15.33 17.80 6.76
N ASP A 20 -16.19 16.96 6.23
CA ASP A 20 -15.86 15.99 5.22
C ASP A 20 -16.90 15.99 4.10
N ARG A 21 -16.60 15.27 3.00
CA ARG A 21 -17.47 15.18 1.81
C ARG A 21 -18.86 14.63 2.12
N THR A 22 -18.97 13.76 3.13
CA THR A 22 -20.24 13.10 3.49
C THR A 22 -21.14 13.95 4.40
N GLY A 23 -20.62 15.06 4.93
CA GLY A 23 -21.34 15.91 5.89
C GLY A 23 -21.38 15.34 7.31
N THR A 24 -20.79 14.18 7.56
CA THR A 24 -20.73 13.53 8.89
C THR A 24 -19.78 14.26 9.83
N GLY A 25 -18.70 14.85 9.30
CA GLY A 25 -17.58 15.41 10.05
C GLY A 25 -16.63 14.35 10.58
N THR A 26 -15.39 14.75 10.80
CA THR A 26 -14.32 13.87 11.29
C THR A 26 -13.49 14.53 12.36
N PHE A 27 -12.85 13.71 13.22
CA PHE A 27 -11.69 14.09 14.03
C PHE A 27 -10.45 13.56 13.35
N SER A 28 -9.50 14.42 12.98
CA SER A 28 -8.38 14.07 12.11
C SER A 28 -7.05 14.52 12.71
N VAL A 29 -6.03 13.67 12.59
CA VAL A 29 -4.62 14.01 12.79
C VAL A 29 -3.88 13.84 11.46
N PHE A 30 -2.87 14.67 11.21
CA PHE A 30 -2.06 14.58 9.99
C PHE A 30 -0.67 14.05 10.33
N GLY A 31 -0.31 12.95 9.69
CA GLY A 31 0.96 12.26 9.90
C GLY A 31 0.94 11.39 11.16
N ALA A 32 0.82 10.09 10.97
CA ALA A 32 0.94 9.08 12.03
C ALA A 32 1.55 7.80 11.46
N GLN A 33 2.07 6.93 12.32
CA GLN A 33 2.64 5.66 11.91
C GLN A 33 2.45 4.59 12.99
N ALA A 34 2.18 3.36 12.56
CA ALA A 34 2.24 2.17 13.42
C ALA A 34 3.13 1.11 12.79
N ARG A 35 3.74 0.28 13.63
CA ARG A 35 4.59 -0.83 13.22
C ARG A 35 4.10 -2.13 13.85
N PHE A 36 3.93 -3.16 13.03
CA PHE A 36 3.46 -4.48 13.43
C PHE A 36 4.54 -5.50 13.11
N ASP A 37 5.10 -6.11 14.14
CA ASP A 37 6.04 -7.22 14.02
C ASP A 37 5.26 -8.49 13.62
N LEU A 38 5.41 -8.91 12.35
CA LEU A 38 4.69 -10.06 11.80
C LEU A 38 5.20 -11.41 12.34
N THR A 39 6.35 -11.41 12.99
CA THR A 39 6.87 -12.64 13.64
C THR A 39 6.12 -12.99 14.91
N ARG A 40 5.42 -12.02 15.53
CA ARG A 40 4.63 -12.20 16.75
C ARG A 40 3.23 -12.74 16.53
N GLY A 41 2.81 -12.88 15.28
CA GLY A 41 1.49 -13.35 14.88
C GLY A 41 0.87 -12.45 13.81
N PHE A 42 -0.27 -12.89 13.27
CA PHE A 42 -0.97 -12.17 12.22
C PHE A 42 -1.75 -10.97 12.80
N PRO A 43 -1.47 -9.72 12.37
CA PRO A 43 -2.02 -8.51 13.00
C PRO A 43 -3.46 -8.21 12.57
N VAL A 44 -4.37 -9.13 12.86
CA VAL A 44 -5.80 -8.89 12.74
C VAL A 44 -6.40 -8.49 14.10
N LEU A 45 -7.30 -7.51 14.10
CA LEU A 45 -7.88 -7.00 15.35
C LEU A 45 -8.59 -8.09 16.13
N THR A 46 -8.29 -8.17 17.43
CA THR A 46 -8.98 -9.02 18.39
C THR A 46 -9.97 -8.26 19.27
N THR A 47 -9.90 -6.93 19.30
CA THR A 47 -10.84 -6.08 20.06
C THR A 47 -12.20 -5.88 19.39
N LYS A 48 -12.30 -6.21 18.11
CA LYS A 48 -13.57 -6.44 17.38
C LYS A 48 -13.37 -7.43 16.26
N LYS A 49 -14.40 -8.22 15.97
CA LYS A 49 -14.40 -9.21 14.88
C LYS A 49 -14.38 -8.50 13.53
N LEU A 50 -13.44 -8.87 12.67
CA LEU A 50 -13.36 -8.44 11.27
C LEU A 50 -13.91 -9.52 10.33
N HIS A 51 -14.36 -9.09 9.16
CA HIS A 51 -14.85 -9.99 8.11
C HIS A 51 -13.68 -10.45 7.22
N LEU A 52 -12.93 -11.47 7.69
CA LEU A 52 -11.72 -12.00 7.04
C LEU A 52 -11.94 -12.38 5.58
N ARG A 53 -13.13 -12.92 5.25
CA ARG A 53 -13.48 -13.27 3.88
C ARG A 53 -13.36 -12.08 2.94
N SER A 54 -13.88 -10.90 3.33
CA SER A 54 -13.78 -9.70 2.51
C SER A 54 -12.33 -9.25 2.34
N ILE A 55 -11.52 -9.30 3.38
CA ILE A 55 -10.12 -8.90 3.34
C ILE A 55 -9.33 -9.77 2.35
N ILE A 56 -9.50 -11.09 2.43
CA ILE A 56 -8.78 -12.03 1.56
C ILE A 56 -9.22 -11.88 0.10
N TYR A 57 -10.55 -11.85 -0.17
CA TYR A 57 -11.04 -11.71 -1.53
C TYR A 57 -10.72 -10.35 -2.16
N GLU A 58 -10.73 -9.26 -1.39
CA GLU A 58 -10.30 -7.95 -1.88
C GLU A 58 -8.83 -7.96 -2.30
N LEU A 59 -7.94 -8.52 -1.49
CA LEU A 59 -6.53 -8.64 -1.85
C LEU A 59 -6.33 -9.50 -3.10
N LEU A 60 -7.01 -10.65 -3.18
CA LEU A 60 -6.97 -11.50 -4.38
C LEU A 60 -7.49 -10.76 -5.62
N TRP A 61 -8.55 -9.96 -5.47
CA TRP A 61 -9.09 -9.14 -6.54
C TRP A 61 -8.09 -8.08 -7.02
N PHE A 62 -7.38 -7.39 -6.12
CA PHE A 62 -6.30 -6.48 -6.47
C PHE A 62 -5.18 -7.21 -7.23
N LEU A 63 -4.75 -8.36 -6.74
CA LEU A 63 -3.68 -9.15 -7.37
C LEU A 63 -4.08 -9.69 -8.75
N ARG A 64 -5.36 -9.89 -9.03
CA ARG A 64 -5.87 -10.26 -10.36
C ARG A 64 -5.85 -9.10 -11.35
N GLY A 65 -5.61 -7.88 -10.91
CA GLY A 65 -5.64 -6.68 -11.75
C GLY A 65 -7.04 -6.31 -12.22
N GLU A 66 -8.05 -6.80 -11.55
CA GLU A 66 -9.45 -6.57 -11.90
C GLU A 66 -9.91 -5.19 -11.41
N ARG A 67 -10.91 -4.65 -12.08
CA ARG A 67 -11.53 -3.36 -11.78
C ARG A 67 -13.06 -3.45 -11.65
N ASN A 68 -13.60 -4.66 -11.88
CA ASN A 68 -15.03 -4.95 -11.83
C ASN A 68 -15.38 -5.73 -10.57
N VAL A 69 -16.45 -5.36 -9.89
CA VAL A 69 -16.88 -5.96 -8.61
C VAL A 69 -17.45 -7.38 -8.74
N ARG A 70 -17.72 -7.87 -9.95
CA ARG A 70 -18.35 -9.18 -10.16
C ARG A 70 -17.62 -10.33 -9.46
N PHE A 71 -16.29 -10.33 -9.49
CA PHE A 71 -15.49 -11.34 -8.78
C PHE A 71 -15.78 -11.29 -7.27
N LEU A 72 -15.86 -10.11 -6.68
CA LEU A 72 -16.18 -9.93 -5.26
C LEU A 72 -17.59 -10.41 -4.95
N GLN A 73 -18.58 -10.00 -5.75
CA GLN A 73 -20.00 -10.37 -5.61
C GLN A 73 -20.22 -11.88 -5.72
N GLN A 74 -19.59 -12.56 -6.68
CA GLN A 74 -19.61 -14.02 -6.82
C GLN A 74 -19.10 -14.72 -5.56
N ASN A 75 -18.21 -14.05 -4.83
CA ASN A 75 -17.67 -14.53 -3.56
C ASN A 75 -18.35 -13.93 -2.33
N LYS A 76 -19.55 -13.35 -2.48
CA LYS A 76 -20.36 -12.76 -1.40
C LYS A 76 -19.64 -11.65 -0.64
N VAL A 77 -18.87 -10.84 -1.36
CA VAL A 77 -18.16 -9.65 -0.86
C VAL A 77 -18.74 -8.44 -1.56
N THR A 78 -19.27 -7.49 -0.79
CA THR A 78 -20.06 -6.33 -1.29
C THR A 78 -19.43 -4.99 -0.89
N ILE A 79 -18.23 -5.00 -0.34
CA ILE A 79 -17.58 -3.80 0.24
C ILE A 79 -17.22 -2.73 -0.80
N TRP A 80 -17.39 -2.99 -2.08
CA TRP A 80 -17.14 -2.08 -3.19
C TRP A 80 -18.39 -1.75 -4.01
N ASP A 81 -19.56 -2.34 -3.69
CA ASP A 81 -20.78 -2.20 -4.50
C ASP A 81 -21.29 -0.75 -4.56
N GLU A 82 -21.11 0.03 -3.48
CA GLU A 82 -21.58 1.42 -3.40
C GLU A 82 -20.85 2.38 -4.35
N TRP A 83 -19.63 2.04 -4.77
CA TRP A 83 -18.84 2.85 -5.70
C TRP A 83 -18.86 2.33 -7.13
N ALA A 84 -19.35 1.11 -7.33
CA ALA A 84 -19.36 0.50 -8.65
C ALA A 84 -20.47 1.09 -9.51
N ASP A 85 -20.20 1.21 -10.81
CA ASP A 85 -21.24 1.52 -11.79
C ASP A 85 -22.38 0.49 -11.68
N PRO A 86 -23.62 0.91 -11.49
CA PRO A 86 -24.72 0.01 -11.16
C PRO A 86 -25.09 -0.95 -12.30
N GLU A 87 -24.79 -0.60 -13.57
CA GLU A 87 -25.12 -1.44 -14.73
C GLU A 87 -23.98 -2.39 -15.07
N THR A 88 -22.75 -1.91 -15.02
CA THR A 88 -21.57 -2.66 -15.46
C THR A 88 -20.80 -3.30 -14.34
N GLY A 89 -20.85 -2.74 -13.13
CA GLY A 89 -20.03 -3.12 -11.98
C GLY A 89 -18.57 -2.64 -12.08
N ASP A 90 -18.29 -1.71 -12.99
CA ASP A 90 -16.92 -1.17 -13.20
C ASP A 90 -16.63 -0.05 -12.18
N LEU A 91 -15.39 -0.01 -11.71
CA LEU A 91 -14.85 0.98 -10.78
C LEU A 91 -13.81 1.90 -11.44
N GLY A 92 -13.58 1.74 -12.75
CA GLY A 92 -12.48 2.40 -13.42
C GLY A 92 -11.12 1.79 -13.06
N PRO A 93 -10.01 2.50 -13.36
CA PRO A 93 -8.66 1.97 -13.22
C PRO A 93 -8.14 1.99 -11.78
N VAL A 94 -8.88 1.41 -10.82
CA VAL A 94 -8.54 1.36 -9.39
C VAL A 94 -7.37 0.41 -9.08
N TYR A 95 -6.99 0.27 -7.83
CA TYR A 95 -5.86 -0.46 -7.25
C TYR A 95 -5.25 -1.60 -8.07
N GLY A 96 -6.03 -2.66 -8.33
CA GLY A 96 -5.55 -3.86 -9.04
C GLY A 96 -5.07 -3.54 -10.45
N LYS A 97 -5.80 -2.69 -11.17
CA LYS A 97 -5.41 -2.20 -12.50
C LYS A 97 -4.07 -1.48 -12.47
N GLN A 98 -3.82 -0.64 -11.46
CA GLN A 98 -2.56 0.07 -11.32
C GLN A 98 -1.42 -0.86 -10.93
N TRP A 99 -1.66 -1.81 -10.02
CA TRP A 99 -0.64 -2.75 -9.57
C TRP A 99 -0.17 -3.72 -10.67
N ARG A 100 -1.10 -4.16 -11.52
CA ARG A 100 -0.87 -5.26 -12.48
C ARG A 100 -0.80 -4.84 -13.94
N ILE A 101 -1.44 -3.73 -14.29
CA ILE A 101 -1.63 -3.32 -15.69
C ILE A 101 -1.48 -1.78 -15.78
N TRP A 102 -0.41 -1.23 -15.17
CA TRP A 102 -0.11 0.20 -15.29
C TRP A 102 0.17 0.56 -16.75
N THR A 103 -0.58 1.53 -17.29
CA THR A 103 -0.46 1.92 -18.70
C THR A 103 0.77 2.80 -18.91
N LYS A 104 1.66 2.42 -19.82
CA LYS A 104 2.77 3.27 -20.25
C LYS A 104 2.24 4.41 -21.11
N SER A 105 2.85 5.59 -21.01
CA SER A 105 2.59 6.68 -21.96
C SER A 105 2.97 6.21 -23.38
N SER A 106 2.06 6.39 -24.32
CA SER A 106 2.34 6.10 -25.74
C SER A 106 3.21 7.16 -26.42
N LYS A 107 3.40 8.32 -25.75
CA LYS A 107 4.27 9.37 -26.25
C LYS A 107 5.72 9.06 -25.85
N PRO A 108 6.70 9.15 -26.77
CA PRO A 108 8.10 9.04 -26.42
C PRO A 108 8.42 10.14 -25.39
N ILE A 109 9.16 9.78 -24.34
CA ILE A 109 9.73 10.76 -23.43
C ILE A 109 10.72 11.58 -24.25
N ARG A 110 10.43 12.88 -24.46
CA ARG A 110 11.42 13.78 -25.07
C ARG A 110 12.68 13.77 -24.22
N ARG A 111 13.83 13.62 -24.85
CA ARG A 111 15.10 13.71 -24.14
C ARG A 111 15.21 15.09 -23.49
N ARG A 112 15.94 15.18 -22.40
CA ARG A 112 16.08 16.42 -21.59
C ARG A 112 16.58 17.61 -22.40
N ASP A 113 17.33 17.34 -23.43
CA ASP A 113 17.88 18.28 -24.43
C ASP A 113 16.84 18.84 -25.43
N GLU A 114 15.67 18.17 -25.54
CA GLU A 114 14.54 18.62 -26.39
C GLU A 114 13.49 19.43 -25.61
N ILE A 115 13.66 19.58 -24.29
CA ILE A 115 12.77 20.39 -23.45
C ILE A 115 13.34 21.79 -23.42
N GLU A 116 12.79 22.71 -24.23
CA GLU A 116 12.98 24.13 -24.00
C GLU A 116 12.49 24.47 -22.59
N PHE A 117 13.42 24.75 -21.70
CA PHE A 117 13.12 25.29 -20.40
C PHE A 117 12.51 26.68 -20.60
N GLN A 118 11.19 26.79 -20.59
CA GLN A 118 10.60 28.09 -20.26
C GLN A 118 10.95 28.37 -18.81
N PRO A 119 11.77 29.41 -18.53
CA PRO A 119 12.02 29.79 -17.16
C PRO A 119 10.66 30.09 -16.52
N LEU A 120 10.25 29.26 -15.54
CA LEU A 120 9.20 29.68 -14.63
C LEU A 120 9.64 31.04 -14.10
N LEU A 121 8.82 32.06 -14.29
CA LEU A 121 8.94 33.38 -13.71
C LEU A 121 8.85 33.30 -12.17
N PHE A 122 9.78 32.57 -11.56
CA PHE A 122 10.10 32.72 -10.17
C PHE A 122 11.24 33.73 -10.09
N ASP A 123 10.91 34.89 -9.57
CA ASP A 123 11.91 35.92 -9.27
C ASP A 123 12.88 35.36 -8.22
N LEU A 124 13.98 34.77 -8.71
CA LEU A 124 15.07 34.24 -7.88
C LEU A 124 15.75 35.32 -7.03
N ASP A 125 15.54 36.60 -7.33
CA ASP A 125 16.12 37.69 -6.57
C ASP A 125 15.35 37.97 -5.27
N ALA A 126 14.06 37.59 -5.18
CA ALA A 126 13.32 37.65 -3.95
C ALA A 126 13.79 36.62 -2.87
N PHE A 127 14.50 35.58 -3.27
CA PHE A 127 15.04 34.56 -2.35
C PHE A 127 16.47 34.89 -1.85
N LYS A 128 17.23 35.77 -2.51
CA LYS A 128 18.61 36.09 -2.13
C LYS A 128 18.73 36.98 -0.88
N HIS A 129 17.63 37.56 -0.41
CA HIS A 129 17.65 38.45 0.76
C HIS A 129 17.29 37.80 2.11
N ARG A 130 17.08 36.49 2.15
CA ARG A 130 17.06 35.75 3.43
C ARG A 130 18.41 35.10 3.61
N ALA A 131 19.33 35.82 4.22
CA ALA A 131 20.65 35.34 4.58
C ALA A 131 20.54 34.06 5.43
N VAL A 132 20.95 32.96 4.82
CA VAL A 132 21.30 31.72 5.56
C VAL A 132 22.77 31.91 5.97
N GLN A 133 23.03 31.73 7.26
CA GLN A 133 24.39 31.76 7.81
C GLN A 133 25.27 30.75 7.06
N PRO A 134 26.48 31.16 6.58
CA PRO A 134 27.47 30.21 6.11
C PRO A 134 28.17 29.63 7.35
N ASP A 135 28.31 28.32 7.45
CA ASP A 135 29.31 27.58 8.18
C ASP A 135 28.77 26.24 8.68
N LEU A 136 28.69 25.26 7.77
CA LEU A 136 28.53 23.84 8.21
C LEU A 136 29.09 22.79 7.23
N PHE A 137 29.81 23.17 6.15
CA PHE A 137 30.51 22.15 5.35
C PHE A 137 31.88 22.71 4.92
N GLY A 138 32.93 22.18 5.58
CA GLY A 138 34.31 22.44 5.19
C GLY A 138 34.59 21.83 3.82
N GLU A 139 35.29 22.62 2.99
CA GLU A 139 35.82 22.17 1.72
C GLU A 139 36.89 21.08 1.92
N SER A 140 36.69 19.93 1.31
CA SER A 140 37.77 19.00 0.99
C SER A 140 37.77 18.76 -0.51
N GLY A 141 38.68 19.40 -1.20
CA GLY A 141 38.94 19.19 -2.62
C GLY A 141 39.51 17.79 -2.86
N VAL A 142 38.89 17.05 -3.77
CA VAL A 142 39.50 15.91 -4.43
C VAL A 142 39.35 16.07 -5.93
N GLU A 143 40.44 16.37 -6.60
CA GLU A 143 40.57 16.25 -8.04
C GLU A 143 40.58 14.78 -8.41
N THR A 144 39.67 14.33 -9.25
CA THR A 144 39.74 13.03 -9.92
C THR A 144 39.70 13.22 -11.43
N SER A 145 40.90 13.14 -12.03
CA SER A 145 41.07 12.80 -13.43
C SER A 145 40.85 11.29 -13.59
N GLY A 146 39.89 10.87 -14.38
CA GLY A 146 39.64 9.46 -14.69
C GLY A 146 38.90 9.31 -16.01
N GLU A 147 39.61 8.92 -17.03
CA GLU A 147 39.08 8.53 -18.35
C GLU A 147 38.09 7.36 -18.22
N SER A 148 36.93 7.49 -18.84
CA SER A 148 35.92 6.44 -18.89
C SER A 148 36.14 5.55 -20.10
N GLU A 149 36.45 4.27 -19.85
CA GLU A 149 36.33 3.20 -20.86
C GLU A 149 34.86 2.86 -21.10
N PRO A 150 34.50 2.40 -22.32
CA PRO A 150 33.11 2.07 -22.65
C PRO A 150 32.68 0.75 -22.00
N GLU A 151 31.60 0.77 -21.24
CA GLU A 151 30.97 -0.43 -20.68
C GLU A 151 30.40 -1.33 -21.79
N GLU A 152 30.94 -2.53 -21.91
CA GLU A 152 30.35 -3.62 -22.66
C GLU A 152 29.03 -4.06 -22.00
N SER A 153 27.95 -4.04 -22.78
CA SER A 153 26.64 -4.54 -22.37
C SER A 153 26.64 -6.06 -22.23
N ILE A 154 26.74 -6.55 -20.99
CA ILE A 154 26.56 -7.96 -20.67
C ILE A 154 25.06 -8.28 -20.69
N GLU A 155 24.59 -9.03 -21.69
CA GLU A 155 23.27 -9.63 -21.67
C GLU A 155 23.18 -10.69 -20.55
N PRO A 156 22.16 -10.68 -19.69
CA PRO A 156 22.02 -11.69 -18.64
C PRO A 156 21.58 -13.04 -19.23
N THR A 157 22.51 -13.99 -19.28
CA THR A 157 22.23 -15.41 -19.57
C THR A 157 21.78 -16.14 -18.31
N GLY A 158 20.52 -15.95 -17.91
CA GLY A 158 19.85 -16.75 -16.87
C GLY A 158 18.64 -17.48 -17.45
N PRO A 159 18.21 -18.63 -16.87
CA PRO A 159 17.06 -19.34 -17.37
C PRO A 159 15.82 -18.46 -17.30
N ARG A 160 15.21 -18.17 -18.45
CA ARG A 160 13.94 -17.46 -18.56
C ARG A 160 12.88 -18.28 -17.83
N VAL A 161 12.52 -17.86 -16.61
CA VAL A 161 11.31 -18.36 -15.95
C VAL A 161 10.15 -18.01 -16.87
N ARG A 162 9.44 -19.02 -17.39
CA ARG A 162 8.22 -18.79 -18.18
C ARG A 162 7.21 -18.11 -17.30
N GLY A 163 7.14 -16.78 -17.40
CA GLY A 163 6.20 -15.93 -16.70
C GLY A 163 4.79 -16.16 -17.22
N ASN A 164 3.84 -16.03 -16.31
CA ASN A 164 2.41 -15.96 -16.57
C ASN A 164 2.11 -14.96 -17.71
N PRO A 165 1.20 -15.26 -18.67
CA PRO A 165 0.91 -14.43 -19.86
C PRO A 165 0.41 -13.01 -19.59
N ARG A 166 0.34 -12.59 -18.32
CA ARG A 166 0.02 -11.21 -17.91
C ARG A 166 1.24 -10.29 -17.73
N ILE A 167 2.46 -10.80 -17.85
CA ILE A 167 3.64 -9.95 -17.84
C ILE A 167 3.63 -9.10 -19.10
N GLY A 168 3.18 -7.85 -18.92
CA GLY A 168 3.38 -6.78 -19.85
C GLY A 168 2.83 -7.03 -21.25
N SER A 169 1.51 -6.99 -21.43
CA SER A 169 1.00 -6.64 -22.75
C SER A 169 1.78 -5.44 -23.27
N PRO A 170 2.14 -5.35 -24.55
CA PRO A 170 2.82 -4.17 -25.09
C PRO A 170 2.13 -2.90 -24.61
N GLY A 171 2.87 -2.02 -23.94
CA GLY A 171 2.33 -0.76 -23.39
C GLY A 171 1.86 -0.80 -21.92
N THR A 172 2.05 -1.92 -21.18
CA THR A 172 1.72 -1.99 -19.76
C THR A 172 2.92 -2.39 -18.87
N ILE A 173 2.80 -2.14 -17.57
CA ILE A 173 3.76 -2.56 -16.54
C ILE A 173 2.99 -3.34 -15.47
N ASP A 174 3.48 -4.53 -15.12
CA ASP A 174 3.05 -5.29 -13.96
C ASP A 174 4.01 -4.98 -12.79
N GLN A 175 3.61 -4.08 -11.91
CA GLN A 175 4.45 -3.63 -10.80
C GLN A 175 4.68 -4.75 -9.77
N ILE A 176 3.69 -5.62 -9.52
CA ILE A 176 3.81 -6.73 -8.55
C ILE A 176 4.83 -7.75 -9.05
N SER A 177 4.73 -8.18 -10.31
CA SER A 177 5.72 -9.10 -10.88
C SER A 177 7.12 -8.49 -10.91
N ASN A 178 7.23 -7.20 -11.25
CA ASN A 178 8.51 -6.49 -11.27
C ASN A 178 9.15 -6.40 -9.87
N VAL A 179 8.37 -6.08 -8.84
CA VAL A 179 8.91 -5.96 -7.48
C VAL A 179 9.32 -7.33 -6.92
N ILE A 180 8.56 -8.39 -7.19
CA ILE A 180 8.93 -9.76 -6.81
C ILE A 180 10.23 -10.17 -7.52
N HIS A 181 10.34 -9.90 -8.83
CA HIS A 181 11.57 -10.18 -9.58
C HIS A 181 12.77 -9.41 -8.99
N GLN A 182 12.60 -8.13 -8.64
CA GLN A 182 13.66 -7.34 -8.01
C GLN A 182 14.05 -7.88 -6.63
N ILE A 183 13.10 -8.31 -5.79
CA ILE A 183 13.40 -8.94 -4.50
C ILE A 183 14.28 -10.18 -4.69
N LEU A 184 14.00 -10.99 -5.72
CA LEU A 184 14.75 -12.21 -6.01
C LEU A 184 16.15 -11.96 -6.60
N THR A 185 16.33 -10.87 -7.35
CA THR A 185 17.57 -10.61 -8.11
C THR A 185 18.44 -9.51 -7.49
N ASN A 186 17.84 -8.58 -6.76
CA ASN A 186 18.52 -7.46 -6.12
C ASN A 186 17.77 -7.04 -4.84
N PRO A 187 17.80 -7.84 -3.76
CA PRO A 187 17.05 -7.61 -2.53
C PRO A 187 17.41 -6.28 -1.82
N ASP A 188 18.63 -5.77 -2.03
CA ASP A 188 19.10 -4.50 -1.44
C ASP A 188 18.57 -3.27 -2.19
N SER A 189 17.77 -3.46 -3.23
CA SER A 189 17.19 -2.36 -4.01
C SER A 189 16.31 -1.46 -3.14
N ARG A 190 16.54 -0.14 -3.25
CA ARG A 190 15.69 0.88 -2.62
C ARG A 190 14.48 1.26 -3.48
N ARG A 191 14.23 0.51 -4.59
CA ARG A 191 13.19 0.77 -5.60
C ARG A 191 12.08 -0.28 -5.57
N LEU A 192 11.95 -1.05 -4.49
CA LEU A 192 10.92 -2.08 -4.32
C LEU A 192 9.56 -1.44 -4.01
N ILE A 193 9.07 -0.60 -4.93
CA ILE A 193 7.87 0.24 -4.76
C ILE A 193 6.78 -0.21 -5.72
N VAL A 194 5.54 -0.21 -5.22
CA VAL A 194 4.31 -0.35 -6.00
C VAL A 194 3.42 0.86 -5.73
N SER A 195 3.02 1.57 -6.78
CA SER A 195 2.17 2.76 -6.69
C SER A 195 0.79 2.46 -7.27
N ALA A 196 -0.26 2.87 -6.55
CA ALA A 196 -1.63 2.93 -7.07
C ALA A 196 -2.01 4.35 -7.51
N TRP A 197 -1.25 5.36 -7.09
CA TRP A 197 -1.51 6.77 -7.39
C TRP A 197 -0.97 7.12 -8.79
N ASN A 198 -1.81 6.91 -9.80
CA ASN A 198 -1.51 7.28 -11.19
C ASN A 198 -2.20 8.61 -11.51
N VAL A 199 -1.42 9.68 -11.58
CA VAL A 199 -1.94 11.05 -11.81
C VAL A 199 -2.75 11.15 -13.12
N ALA A 200 -2.41 10.35 -14.12
CA ALA A 200 -3.14 10.36 -15.41
C ALA A 200 -4.50 9.62 -15.36
N ASP A 201 -4.72 8.78 -14.34
CA ASP A 201 -5.92 7.94 -14.24
C ASP A 201 -6.79 8.29 -13.02
N VAL A 202 -6.29 9.07 -12.05
CA VAL A 202 -6.96 9.28 -10.75
C VAL A 202 -8.37 9.84 -10.90
N ASP A 203 -8.61 10.74 -11.84
CA ASP A 203 -9.92 11.34 -12.11
C ASP A 203 -10.91 10.38 -12.81
N ARG A 204 -10.42 9.21 -13.26
CA ARG A 204 -11.22 8.18 -13.92
C ARG A 204 -11.59 7.03 -12.98
N MET A 205 -11.14 7.09 -11.73
CA MET A 205 -11.41 6.09 -10.71
C MET A 205 -12.68 6.46 -9.95
N ALA A 206 -13.56 5.49 -9.73
CA ALA A 206 -14.74 5.68 -8.89
C ALA A 206 -14.36 6.14 -7.47
N LEU A 207 -13.22 5.65 -6.97
CA LEU A 207 -12.62 6.08 -5.70
C LEU A 207 -11.09 6.20 -5.88
N PRO A 208 -10.52 7.43 -5.79
CA PRO A 208 -9.07 7.62 -5.80
C PRO A 208 -8.36 6.83 -4.70
N PRO A 209 -7.24 6.15 -4.99
CA PRO A 209 -6.62 5.22 -4.05
C PRO A 209 -6.25 5.85 -2.72
N CYS A 210 -6.81 5.36 -1.62
CA CYS A 210 -6.38 5.72 -0.26
C CYS A 210 -5.00 5.15 0.05
N HIS A 211 -4.74 3.90 -0.34
CA HIS A 211 -3.43 3.24 -0.30
C HIS A 211 -2.62 3.73 -1.51
N ALA A 212 -1.91 4.84 -1.37
CA ALA A 212 -1.27 5.52 -2.49
C ALA A 212 -0.07 4.74 -3.05
N LEU A 213 0.76 4.22 -2.16
CA LEU A 213 1.92 3.40 -2.51
C LEU A 213 2.35 2.52 -1.33
N PHE A 214 3.07 1.45 -1.64
CA PHE A 214 3.78 0.67 -0.64
C PHE A 214 5.17 0.30 -1.15
N GLN A 215 6.08 0.03 -0.20
CA GLN A 215 7.46 -0.31 -0.44
C GLN A 215 7.84 -1.55 0.36
N PHE A 216 8.56 -2.46 -0.28
CA PHE A 216 9.21 -3.57 0.42
C PHE A 216 10.64 -3.24 0.80
N TYR A 217 11.11 -3.91 1.84
CA TYR A 217 12.46 -3.82 2.34
C TYR A 217 12.93 -5.21 2.79
N VAL A 218 14.11 -5.60 2.35
CA VAL A 218 14.72 -6.89 2.73
C VAL A 218 15.92 -6.62 3.64
N SER A 219 15.97 -7.29 4.79
CA SER A 219 17.11 -7.28 5.69
C SER A 219 17.19 -8.61 6.42
N ASP A 220 18.40 -9.15 6.58
CA ASP A 220 18.65 -10.39 7.32
C ASP A 220 17.77 -11.57 6.90
N GLY A 221 17.44 -11.66 5.59
CA GLY A 221 16.56 -12.68 5.04
C GLY A 221 15.09 -12.56 5.45
N ALA A 222 14.67 -11.37 5.91
CA ALA A 222 13.28 -11.05 6.23
C ALA A 222 12.75 -9.93 5.34
N LEU A 223 11.47 -10.05 4.95
CA LEU A 223 10.75 -9.08 4.12
C LEU A 223 9.82 -8.24 4.99
N SER A 224 10.00 -6.93 4.95
CA SER A 224 9.11 -5.94 5.55
C SER A 224 8.37 -5.15 4.48
N CYS A 225 7.21 -4.61 4.83
CA CYS A 225 6.42 -3.76 3.95
C CYS A 225 6.04 -2.46 4.67
N GLN A 226 6.18 -1.33 3.97
CA GLN A 226 5.65 -0.05 4.44
C GLN A 226 4.57 0.45 3.47
N LEU A 227 3.38 0.72 4.00
CA LEU A 227 2.27 1.35 3.30
C LEU A 227 2.21 2.85 3.62
N TYR A 228 2.07 3.70 2.60
CA TYR A 228 1.58 5.06 2.77
C TYR A 228 0.11 5.15 2.37
N GLN A 229 -0.74 5.47 3.33
CA GLN A 229 -2.18 5.68 3.15
C GLN A 229 -2.50 7.16 3.34
N ARG A 230 -2.90 7.85 2.25
CA ARG A 230 -3.16 9.30 2.23
C ARG A 230 -4.39 9.72 3.03
N SER A 231 -5.38 8.83 3.14
CA SER A 231 -6.66 9.06 3.82
C SER A 231 -7.10 7.75 4.47
N ALA A 232 -7.38 7.77 5.77
CA ALA A 232 -7.54 6.55 6.55
C ALA A 232 -8.64 6.70 7.60
N ASP A 233 -9.81 6.09 7.35
CA ASP A 233 -10.82 5.85 8.39
C ASP A 233 -10.27 4.84 9.39
N ILE A 234 -9.91 5.35 10.58
CA ILE A 234 -9.27 4.54 11.60
C ILE A 234 -10.18 3.44 12.14
N PHE A 235 -11.50 3.66 12.14
CA PHE A 235 -12.42 2.71 12.75
C PHE A 235 -12.83 1.57 11.80
N LEU A 236 -13.26 1.86 10.58
CA LEU A 236 -13.70 0.81 9.64
C LEU A 236 -12.58 0.37 8.68
N GLY A 237 -11.87 1.31 8.05
CA GLY A 237 -10.91 1.01 6.98
C GLY A 237 -9.57 0.48 7.48
N VAL A 238 -8.91 1.18 8.39
CA VAL A 238 -7.55 0.84 8.85
C VAL A 238 -7.42 -0.62 9.32
N PRO A 239 -8.37 -1.19 10.09
CA PRO A 239 -8.30 -2.61 10.49
C PRO A 239 -8.22 -3.58 9.32
N PHE A 240 -8.96 -3.33 8.24
CA PHE A 240 -8.92 -4.12 7.01
C PHE A 240 -7.56 -3.98 6.31
N ASN A 241 -7.05 -2.73 6.23
CA ASN A 241 -5.79 -2.44 5.56
C ASN A 241 -4.59 -3.07 6.28
N ILE A 242 -4.55 -3.05 7.62
CA ILE A 242 -3.50 -3.73 8.40
C ILE A 242 -3.46 -5.22 8.04
N ALA A 243 -4.60 -5.91 8.09
CA ALA A 243 -4.66 -7.32 7.79
C ALA A 243 -4.34 -7.62 6.31
N SER A 244 -4.84 -6.81 5.37
CA SER A 244 -4.62 -7.00 3.93
C SER A 244 -3.14 -6.88 3.55
N TYR A 245 -2.44 -5.84 4.03
CA TYR A 245 -1.02 -5.66 3.73
C TYR A 245 -0.11 -6.60 4.50
N ALA A 246 -0.50 -7.05 5.69
CA ALA A 246 0.17 -8.15 6.36
C ALA A 246 0.04 -9.47 5.55
N LEU A 247 -1.16 -9.79 5.02
CA LEU A 247 -1.36 -10.92 4.10
C LEU A 247 -0.45 -10.81 2.88
N LEU A 248 -0.44 -9.65 2.21
CA LEU A 248 0.41 -9.40 1.05
C LEU A 248 1.88 -9.62 1.37
N THR A 249 2.34 -9.14 2.53
CA THR A 249 3.73 -9.30 2.98
C THR A 249 4.07 -10.78 3.17
N HIS A 250 3.19 -11.57 3.81
CA HIS A 250 3.37 -13.02 3.96
C HIS A 250 3.40 -13.74 2.61
N MET A 251 2.50 -13.40 1.68
CA MET A 251 2.46 -13.99 0.33
C MET A 251 3.74 -13.71 -0.44
N VAL A 252 4.19 -12.45 -0.46
CA VAL A 252 5.44 -12.07 -1.15
C VAL A 252 6.66 -12.72 -0.50
N ALA A 253 6.73 -12.75 0.84
CA ALA A 253 7.81 -13.44 1.55
C ALA A 253 7.88 -14.93 1.16
N GLN A 254 6.73 -15.63 1.13
CA GLN A 254 6.68 -17.04 0.73
C GLN A 254 7.17 -17.28 -0.71
N VAL A 255 6.67 -16.50 -1.68
CA VAL A 255 7.05 -16.71 -3.09
C VAL A 255 8.48 -16.28 -3.41
N THR A 256 9.10 -15.49 -2.54
CA THR A 256 10.51 -15.08 -2.66
C THR A 256 11.45 -15.87 -1.74
N GLY A 257 10.92 -16.80 -0.93
CA GLY A 257 11.71 -17.64 -0.02
C GLY A 257 12.26 -16.89 1.20
N LEU A 258 11.70 -15.72 1.52
CA LEU A 258 12.09 -14.90 2.67
C LEU A 258 11.21 -15.18 3.90
N ARG A 259 11.73 -14.86 5.09
CA ARG A 259 10.92 -14.78 6.31
C ARG A 259 10.13 -13.46 6.31
N VAL A 260 9.08 -13.37 7.10
CA VAL A 260 8.39 -12.09 7.33
C VAL A 260 9.13 -11.25 8.35
N GLY A 261 9.13 -9.93 8.15
CA GLY A 261 9.63 -8.93 9.08
C GLY A 261 8.48 -8.08 9.63
N ASP A 262 8.52 -6.77 9.39
CA ASP A 262 7.54 -5.82 9.87
C ASP A 262 6.53 -5.41 8.80
N PHE A 263 5.32 -5.07 9.22
CA PHE A 263 4.42 -4.20 8.48
C PHE A 263 4.40 -2.81 9.13
N VAL A 264 4.77 -1.79 8.36
CA VAL A 264 4.75 -0.38 8.80
C VAL A 264 3.63 0.34 8.08
N HIS A 265 2.69 0.93 8.83
CA HIS A 265 1.57 1.65 8.27
C HIS A 265 1.73 3.16 8.56
N THR A 266 1.97 3.92 7.51
CA THR A 266 2.14 5.38 7.55
C THR A 266 0.89 6.05 7.01
N PHE A 267 0.40 7.04 7.72
CA PHE A 267 -0.85 7.73 7.44
C PHE A 267 -0.60 9.20 7.08
N GLY A 268 -1.31 9.71 6.08
CA GLY A 268 -1.49 11.13 5.84
C GLY A 268 -2.60 11.68 6.74
N ASP A 269 -3.84 11.78 6.23
CA ASP A 269 -5.02 12.15 7.01
C ASP A 269 -5.60 10.89 7.69
N LEU A 270 -5.29 10.71 8.98
CA LEU A 270 -5.84 9.65 9.81
C LEU A 270 -7.03 10.21 10.58
N HIS A 271 -8.24 9.67 10.35
CA HIS A 271 -9.46 10.27 10.89
C HIS A 271 -10.45 9.24 11.44
N LEU A 272 -11.24 9.72 12.39
CA LEU A 272 -12.39 9.04 12.98
C LEU A 272 -13.64 9.84 12.61
N TYR A 273 -14.62 9.21 11.98
CA TYR A 273 -15.90 9.86 11.72
C TYR A 273 -16.62 10.21 13.03
N ALA A 274 -17.29 11.36 13.06
CA ALA A 274 -17.93 11.85 14.29
C ALA A 274 -19.00 10.88 14.82
N ASN A 275 -19.69 10.16 13.93
CA ASN A 275 -20.69 9.15 14.28
C ASN A 275 -20.09 7.79 14.72
N HIS A 276 -18.75 7.66 14.77
CA HIS A 276 -18.04 6.46 15.26
C HIS A 276 -17.41 6.64 16.66
N VAL A 277 -17.51 7.80 17.28
CA VAL A 277 -16.83 8.10 18.56
C VAL A 277 -17.28 7.16 19.68
N VAL A 278 -18.58 6.83 19.75
CA VAL A 278 -19.11 5.90 20.77
C VAL A 278 -18.52 4.51 20.58
N GLN A 279 -18.51 4.02 19.34
CA GLN A 279 -17.97 2.72 18.98
C GLN A 279 -16.45 2.63 19.18
N ALA A 280 -15.73 3.72 18.92
CA ALA A 280 -14.29 3.79 19.16
C ALA A 280 -13.97 3.69 20.65
N ARG A 281 -14.73 4.38 21.53
CA ARG A 281 -14.59 4.27 22.99
C ARG A 281 -14.91 2.86 23.47
N GLU A 282 -16.01 2.25 23.01
CA GLU A 282 -16.34 0.85 23.30
C GLU A 282 -15.18 -0.09 22.91
N GLN A 283 -14.55 0.13 21.76
CA GLN A 283 -13.43 -0.70 21.33
C GLN A 283 -12.17 -0.52 22.19
N LEU A 284 -11.91 0.68 22.69
CA LEU A 284 -10.78 0.99 23.58
C LEU A 284 -10.95 0.34 24.96
N ASP A 285 -12.18 0.17 25.46
CA ASP A 285 -12.45 -0.52 26.71
C ASP A 285 -12.19 -2.03 26.65
N ARG A 286 -12.02 -2.61 25.46
CA ARG A 286 -11.78 -4.04 25.25
C ARG A 286 -10.30 -4.39 25.30
N GLN A 287 -9.94 -5.40 26.10
CA GLN A 287 -8.57 -5.89 26.15
C GLN A 287 -8.23 -6.70 24.87
N PRO A 288 -7.09 -6.43 24.22
CA PRO A 288 -6.62 -7.26 23.12
C PRO A 288 -6.39 -8.70 23.59
N ARG A 289 -6.75 -9.67 22.70
CA ARG A 289 -6.46 -11.09 22.90
C ARG A 289 -5.22 -11.48 22.10
N THR A 290 -4.75 -12.71 22.29
CA THR A 290 -3.61 -13.27 21.55
C THR A 290 -3.84 -13.16 20.04
N LEU A 291 -2.80 -12.78 19.31
CA LEU A 291 -2.83 -12.74 17.85
C LEU A 291 -2.96 -14.16 17.29
N PRO A 292 -3.75 -14.35 16.25
CA PRO A 292 -3.82 -15.62 15.55
C PRO A 292 -2.56 -15.87 14.72
N THR A 293 -2.40 -17.12 14.26
CA THR A 293 -1.34 -17.52 13.35
C THR A 293 -1.90 -17.62 11.93
N LEU A 294 -1.23 -16.99 10.98
CA LEU A 294 -1.51 -17.18 9.55
C LEU A 294 -0.68 -18.35 9.02
N LYS A 295 -1.35 -19.28 8.35
CA LYS A 295 -0.72 -20.34 7.56
C LYS A 295 -1.13 -20.18 6.10
N LEU A 296 -0.15 -20.13 5.22
CA LEU A 296 -0.36 -20.17 3.77
C LEU A 296 -0.09 -21.59 3.26
N ASN A 297 -0.80 -21.99 2.21
CA ASN A 297 -0.52 -23.25 1.53
C ASN A 297 0.94 -23.24 1.01
N PRO A 298 1.82 -24.13 1.52
CA PRO A 298 3.25 -24.10 1.21
C PRO A 298 3.57 -24.47 -0.26
N GLU A 299 2.61 -25.06 -0.98
CA GLU A 299 2.78 -25.42 -2.40
C GLU A 299 2.69 -24.21 -3.34
N LYS A 300 2.20 -23.06 -2.83
CA LYS A 300 2.06 -21.86 -3.64
C LYS A 300 3.41 -21.15 -3.80
N ARG A 301 3.93 -21.14 -5.04
CA ARG A 301 5.22 -20.57 -5.41
C ARG A 301 5.12 -19.32 -6.28
N HIS A 302 3.91 -18.96 -6.70
CA HIS A 302 3.64 -17.80 -7.53
C HIS A 302 2.53 -16.96 -6.92
N ILE A 303 2.68 -15.64 -6.97
CA ILE A 303 1.71 -14.71 -6.37
C ILE A 303 0.30 -14.86 -6.94
N ASP A 304 0.19 -15.23 -8.22
CA ASP A 304 -1.09 -15.42 -8.93
C ASP A 304 -1.73 -16.80 -8.68
N SER A 305 -1.08 -17.69 -7.95
CA SER A 305 -1.58 -19.05 -7.73
C SER A 305 -2.43 -19.19 -6.48
N PHE A 306 -2.50 -18.17 -5.64
CA PHE A 306 -3.28 -18.20 -4.41
C PHE A 306 -4.78 -18.10 -4.69
N SER A 307 -5.55 -18.89 -3.96
CA SER A 307 -7.00 -18.86 -3.85
C SER A 307 -7.42 -18.68 -2.39
N TYR A 308 -8.69 -18.45 -2.13
CA TYR A 308 -9.17 -18.21 -0.75
C TYR A 308 -8.84 -19.36 0.22
N GLU A 309 -8.87 -20.58 -0.27
CA GLU A 309 -8.64 -21.81 0.49
C GLU A 309 -7.18 -22.00 0.93
N ASP A 310 -6.26 -21.21 0.36
CA ASP A 310 -4.84 -21.27 0.69
C ASP A 310 -4.46 -20.46 1.95
N PHE A 311 -5.45 -19.78 2.56
CA PHE A 311 -5.26 -18.96 3.75
C PHE A 311 -5.97 -19.61 4.94
N GLN A 312 -5.21 -19.98 5.97
CA GLN A 312 -5.72 -20.47 7.25
C GLN A 312 -5.30 -19.54 8.38
N ILE A 313 -6.27 -18.99 9.10
CA ILE A 313 -6.03 -18.11 10.25
C ILE A 313 -6.46 -18.87 11.50
N GLU A 314 -5.47 -19.42 12.20
CA GLU A 314 -5.69 -20.28 13.37
C GLU A 314 -5.68 -19.48 14.66
N GLY A 315 -6.59 -19.81 15.58
CA GLY A 315 -6.67 -19.16 16.88
C GLY A 315 -7.25 -17.75 16.86
N TYR A 316 -7.99 -17.36 15.80
CA TYR A 316 -8.65 -16.06 15.76
C TYR A 316 -9.88 -16.06 16.69
N ASP A 317 -9.68 -15.50 17.89
CA ASP A 317 -10.71 -15.35 18.94
C ASP A 317 -10.94 -13.87 19.25
N PRO A 318 -11.68 -13.12 18.41
CA PRO A 318 -11.95 -11.72 18.63
C PRO A 318 -13.14 -11.49 19.57
N HIS A 319 -13.19 -10.30 20.19
CA HIS A 319 -14.43 -9.78 20.74
C HIS A 319 -15.51 -9.64 19.65
N PRO A 320 -16.81 -9.58 20.00
CA PRO A 320 -17.88 -9.39 19.04
C PRO A 320 -17.66 -8.17 18.13
N ALA A 321 -18.22 -8.21 16.93
CA ALA A 321 -18.18 -7.06 16.01
C ALA A 321 -18.87 -5.84 16.64
N ILE A 322 -18.33 -4.67 16.35
CA ILE A 322 -18.95 -3.37 16.68
C ILE A 322 -19.49 -2.80 15.37
N LYS A 323 -20.80 -2.65 15.29
CA LYS A 323 -21.45 -2.07 14.10
C LYS A 323 -21.29 -0.56 14.10
N ALA A 324 -21.01 0.02 12.94
CA ALA A 324 -20.97 1.46 12.71
C ALA A 324 -21.54 1.79 11.34
N PRO A 325 -22.18 2.95 11.14
CA PRO A 325 -22.66 3.36 9.82
C PRO A 325 -21.48 3.65 8.89
N ILE A 326 -21.65 3.34 7.61
CA ILE A 326 -20.65 3.70 6.59
C ILE A 326 -20.93 5.15 6.16
N ALA A 327 -19.90 5.97 6.12
CA ALA A 327 -19.96 7.32 5.57
C ALA A 327 -19.61 7.29 4.07
N VAL A 328 -20.57 7.59 3.19
CA VAL A 328 -20.47 7.49 1.73
C VAL A 328 -20.54 8.87 1.08
#